data_e72889dddb18c374040592fcf704d558
#
_entry.id   e72889dddb18c374040592fcf704d558
#
_cell.length_a   1.000
_cell.length_b   1.000
_cell.length_c   1.000
_cell.angle_alpha   90.00
_cell.angle_beta   90.00
_cell.angle_gamma   90.00
#
_symmetry.space_group_name_H-M   'P 1'
#
loop_
_entity.id
_entity.type
_entity.pdbx_description
1 polymer ?
#
loop_
_entity_poly.entity_id
_entity_poly.type
_entity_poly.pdbx_seq_one_letter_code
_entity_poly.pdbx_strand_id
1 'polypeptide(L)'
;MPITDFNGNTFVAFTDISGFKELMKNDAIALEAIKYFYQTGFNVLRDTDNVEGFFVSDCGILFSRNGDNQTKLLSILDAVKKINKRMIERNYMLTTSISFGSFDYQGKIEFQGIEKNAIYGGAYVQSFLDNEMGKPKIQPGQCRLVKQNLPQLDIENIPLLVERGNDIQHMYYYWHLENPKEIQNFEKNYRDSYSLKYAGMINALKS
;
A
#
# COMPACT_ATOMS: atom_id res chain seq x y z
N MET A 1 6.38 14.87 12.78
CA MET A 1 7.65 15.56 12.42
C MET A 1 7.70 15.72 10.93
N PRO A 2 8.34 16.75 10.38
CA PRO A 2 8.54 16.85 8.93
C PRO A 2 9.37 15.64 8.46
N ILE A 3 9.02 15.10 7.29
CA ILE A 3 9.80 14.05 6.65
C ILE A 3 11.16 14.64 6.27
N THR A 4 12.24 13.95 6.65
CA THR A 4 13.60 14.38 6.29
C THR A 4 14.00 13.80 4.94
N ASP A 5 14.98 14.43 4.28
CA ASP A 5 15.48 13.95 2.99
C ASP A 5 15.92 12.50 3.05
N PHE A 6 15.68 11.80 1.96
CA PHE A 6 16.06 10.40 1.78
C PHE A 6 16.61 10.18 0.38
N ASN A 7 17.69 9.45 0.28
CA ASN A 7 18.23 8.97 -0.98
C ASN A 7 18.80 7.55 -0.79
N GLY A 8 18.33 6.59 -1.57
CA GLY A 8 18.81 5.22 -1.47
C GLY A 8 17.87 4.18 -2.06
N ASN A 9 18.24 2.92 -1.90
CA ASN A 9 17.35 1.81 -2.26
C ASN A 9 16.47 1.43 -1.07
N THR A 10 15.18 1.33 -1.35
CA THR A 10 14.20 0.98 -0.32
C THR A 10 12.93 0.38 -0.91
N PHE A 11 12.04 -0.10 -0.03
CA PHE A 11 10.69 -0.46 -0.41
C PHE A 11 9.81 0.78 -0.39
N VAL A 12 9.04 0.93 -1.46
CA VAL A 12 8.02 1.98 -1.60
C VAL A 12 6.67 1.31 -1.82
N ALA A 13 5.69 1.67 -1.01
CA ALA A 13 4.30 1.29 -1.18
C ALA A 13 3.51 2.48 -1.74
N PHE A 14 2.91 2.27 -2.89
CA PHE A 14 1.88 3.15 -3.43
C PHE A 14 0.52 2.56 -3.04
N THR A 15 -0.30 3.35 -2.35
CA THR A 15 -1.62 2.93 -1.90
C THR A 15 -2.68 3.92 -2.35
N ASP A 16 -3.86 3.44 -2.73
CA ASP A 16 -4.93 4.22 -3.35
C ASP A 16 -6.29 3.80 -2.81
N ILE A 17 -7.22 4.76 -2.63
CA ILE A 17 -8.59 4.46 -2.20
C ILE A 17 -9.37 3.85 -3.36
N SER A 18 -9.69 2.57 -3.24
CA SER A 18 -10.42 1.84 -4.28
C SER A 18 -11.80 2.44 -4.55
N GLY A 19 -12.05 2.78 -5.81
CA GLY A 19 -13.35 3.34 -6.23
C GLY A 19 -13.55 4.81 -5.84
N PHE A 20 -12.50 5.55 -5.52
CA PHE A 20 -12.59 6.96 -5.13
C PHE A 20 -13.30 7.83 -6.16
N LYS A 21 -13.16 7.54 -7.46
CA LYS A 21 -13.89 8.20 -8.53
C LYS A 21 -15.42 8.13 -8.35
N GLU A 22 -15.94 7.04 -7.79
CA GLU A 22 -17.38 6.93 -7.50
C GLU A 22 -17.74 7.74 -6.24
N LEU A 23 -16.86 7.81 -5.25
CA LEU A 23 -17.06 8.65 -4.05
C LEU A 23 -17.12 10.13 -4.43
N MET A 24 -16.32 10.58 -5.40
CA MET A 24 -16.31 11.96 -5.89
C MET A 24 -17.62 12.43 -6.53
N LYS A 25 -18.59 11.55 -6.77
CA LYS A 25 -19.94 11.97 -7.15
C LYS A 25 -20.68 12.70 -6.02
N ASN A 26 -20.16 12.60 -4.79
CA ASN A 26 -20.61 13.32 -3.63
C ASN A 26 -19.41 13.90 -2.87
N ASP A 27 -19.21 15.20 -2.99
CA ASP A 27 -18.04 15.90 -2.43
C ASP A 27 -17.89 15.69 -0.91
N ALA A 28 -18.98 15.62 -0.16
CA ALA A 28 -18.92 15.42 1.28
C ALA A 28 -18.38 14.01 1.62
N ILE A 29 -18.83 12.99 0.90
CA ILE A 29 -18.37 11.61 1.09
C ILE A 29 -16.89 11.47 0.67
N ALA A 30 -16.51 12.05 -0.45
CA ALA A 30 -15.13 12.04 -0.92
C ALA A 30 -14.19 12.74 0.09
N LEU A 31 -14.59 13.90 0.59
CA LEU A 31 -13.83 14.64 1.60
C LEU A 31 -13.71 13.87 2.91
N GLU A 32 -14.76 13.18 3.35
CA GLU A 32 -14.72 12.33 4.55
C GLU A 32 -13.72 11.18 4.35
N ALA A 33 -13.75 10.51 3.20
CA ALA A 33 -12.83 9.43 2.87
C ALA A 33 -11.35 9.90 2.89
N ILE A 34 -11.05 11.05 2.26
CA ILE A 34 -9.71 11.64 2.26
C ILE A 34 -9.26 11.99 3.69
N LYS A 35 -10.11 12.69 4.46
CA LYS A 35 -9.79 13.07 5.84
C LYS A 35 -9.49 11.85 6.70
N TYR A 36 -10.31 10.80 6.57
CA TYR A 36 -10.11 9.58 7.33
C TYR A 36 -8.83 8.86 6.90
N PHE A 37 -8.54 8.82 5.61
CA PHE A 37 -7.31 8.23 5.09
C PHE A 37 -6.06 8.97 5.60
N TYR A 38 -6.05 10.29 5.54
CA TYR A 38 -4.93 11.10 6.03
C TYR A 38 -4.72 10.95 7.53
N GLN A 39 -5.80 11.00 8.31
CA GLN A 39 -5.71 10.81 9.75
C GLN A 39 -5.23 9.41 10.12
N THR A 40 -5.72 8.39 9.40
CA THR A 40 -5.28 7.00 9.57
C THR A 40 -3.80 6.86 9.26
N GLY A 41 -3.37 7.36 8.11
CA GLY A 41 -1.98 7.33 7.70
C GLY A 41 -1.06 8.05 8.67
N PHE A 42 -1.41 9.29 9.05
CA PHE A 42 -0.64 10.07 10.03
C PHE A 42 -0.48 9.32 11.36
N ASN A 43 -1.57 8.77 11.91
CA ASN A 43 -1.52 8.06 13.19
C ASN A 43 -0.69 6.78 13.10
N VAL A 44 -0.82 6.02 12.01
CA VAL A 44 -0.02 4.80 11.82
C VAL A 44 1.46 5.14 11.67
N LEU A 45 1.80 6.12 10.83
CA LEU A 45 3.21 6.48 10.59
C LEU A 45 3.89 7.08 11.83
N ARG A 46 3.14 7.85 12.64
CA ARG A 46 3.65 8.35 13.93
C ARG A 46 3.99 7.22 14.89
N ASP A 47 3.18 6.16 14.91
CA ASP A 47 3.26 5.05 15.84
C ASP A 47 4.04 3.84 15.25
N THR A 48 4.63 4.00 14.07
CA THR A 48 5.42 2.98 13.38
C THR A 48 6.83 3.50 13.14
N ASP A 49 7.80 2.86 13.76
CA ASP A 49 9.20 3.17 13.53
C ASP A 49 9.60 2.77 12.10
N ASN A 50 10.55 3.51 11.52
CA ASN A 50 11.21 3.15 10.27
C ASN A 50 10.37 3.27 8.98
N VAL A 51 9.14 3.75 9.03
CA VAL A 51 8.33 4.05 7.84
C VAL A 51 7.90 5.52 7.88
N GLU A 52 8.13 6.19 6.77
CA GLU A 52 7.65 7.54 6.52
C GLU A 52 6.75 7.54 5.29
N GLY A 53 6.00 8.59 5.11
CA GLY A 53 5.13 8.71 3.94
C GLY A 53 4.33 9.99 3.95
N PHE A 54 3.69 10.23 2.83
CA PHE A 54 2.84 11.40 2.62
C PHE A 54 1.62 10.99 1.79
N PHE A 55 0.59 11.79 1.88
CA PHE A 55 -0.70 11.53 1.25
C PHE A 55 -1.05 12.70 0.34
N VAL A 56 -1.51 12.38 -0.87
CA VAL A 56 -1.93 13.36 -1.88
C VAL A 56 -3.22 12.89 -2.51
N SER A 57 -4.30 13.65 -2.38
CA SER A 57 -5.63 13.23 -2.84
C SER A 57 -6.06 11.91 -2.21
N ASP A 58 -6.41 10.92 -3.00
CA ASP A 58 -6.78 9.56 -2.61
C ASP A 58 -5.60 8.58 -2.54
N CYS A 59 -4.38 9.08 -2.77
CA CYS A 59 -3.17 8.26 -2.79
C CYS A 59 -2.28 8.49 -1.57
N GLY A 60 -1.55 7.46 -1.16
CA GLY A 60 -0.47 7.51 -0.18
C GLY A 60 0.80 6.87 -0.73
N ILE A 61 1.94 7.48 -0.44
CA ILE A 61 3.26 6.96 -0.76
C ILE A 61 4.00 6.75 0.55
N LEU A 62 4.32 5.49 0.86
CA LEU A 62 5.04 5.09 2.07
C LEU A 62 6.40 4.54 1.68
N PHE A 63 7.42 4.78 2.48
CA PHE A 63 8.75 4.21 2.25
C PHE A 63 9.44 3.87 3.56
N SER A 64 10.22 2.79 3.57
CA SER A 64 11.03 2.41 4.73
C SER A 64 12.40 3.08 4.68
N ARG A 65 12.93 3.50 5.83
CA ARG A 65 14.18 4.29 5.91
C ARG A 65 15.40 3.46 6.22
N ASN A 66 15.39 2.79 7.34
CA ASN A 66 16.59 2.23 7.96
C ASN A 66 16.54 0.70 8.05
N GLY A 67 17.70 0.10 8.31
CA GLY A 67 17.84 -1.34 8.46
C GLY A 67 18.23 -2.04 7.17
N ASP A 68 18.40 -3.34 7.27
CA ASP A 68 18.58 -4.22 6.13
C ASP A 68 17.28 -4.36 5.31
N ASN A 69 17.36 -5.05 4.18
CA ASN A 69 16.22 -5.18 3.28
C ASN A 69 15.06 -5.96 3.91
N GLN A 70 15.35 -6.93 4.77
CA GLN A 70 14.33 -7.69 5.49
C GLN A 70 13.56 -6.80 6.46
N THR A 71 14.27 -6.04 7.28
CA THR A 71 13.69 -5.06 8.22
C THR A 71 12.85 -4.02 7.50
N LYS A 72 13.36 -3.49 6.38
CA LYS A 72 12.64 -2.53 5.54
C LYS A 72 11.33 -3.10 5.01
N LEU A 73 11.33 -4.34 4.49
CA LEU A 73 10.12 -5.00 4.00
C LEU A 73 9.12 -5.23 5.12
N LEU A 74 9.55 -5.78 6.24
CA LEU A 74 8.65 -6.04 7.38
C LEU A 74 8.01 -4.77 7.91
N SER A 75 8.78 -3.68 8.02
CA SER A 75 8.27 -2.37 8.47
C SER A 75 7.18 -1.83 7.54
N ILE A 76 7.39 -1.90 6.22
CA ILE A 76 6.40 -1.40 5.26
C ILE A 76 5.13 -2.27 5.25
N LEU A 77 5.27 -3.60 5.36
CA LEU A 77 4.14 -4.53 5.44
C LEU A 77 3.30 -4.29 6.70
N ASP A 78 3.94 -4.02 7.85
CA ASP A 78 3.26 -3.69 9.10
C ASP A 78 2.48 -2.38 8.99
N ALA A 79 3.10 -1.33 8.45
CA ALA A 79 2.43 -0.05 8.23
C ALA A 79 1.22 -0.21 7.29
N VAL A 80 1.38 -0.91 6.18
CA VAL A 80 0.30 -1.21 5.21
C VAL A 80 -0.81 -2.02 5.88
N LYS A 81 -0.49 -3.05 6.67
CA LYS A 81 -1.48 -3.84 7.44
C LYS A 81 -2.31 -2.94 8.35
N LYS A 82 -1.64 -2.09 9.14
CA LYS A 82 -2.31 -1.19 10.10
C LYS A 82 -3.23 -0.18 9.39
N ILE A 83 -2.77 0.42 8.29
CA ILE A 83 -3.57 1.37 7.52
C ILE A 83 -4.80 0.66 6.93
N ASN A 84 -4.62 -0.47 6.24
CA ASN A 84 -5.71 -1.22 5.63
C ASN A 84 -6.75 -1.67 6.67
N LYS A 85 -6.31 -2.20 7.83
CA LYS A 85 -7.23 -2.61 8.91
C LYS A 85 -8.10 -1.45 9.39
N ARG A 86 -7.54 -0.27 9.59
CA ARG A 86 -8.33 0.91 10.00
C ARG A 86 -9.27 1.40 8.90
N MET A 87 -8.79 1.44 7.65
CA MET A 87 -9.62 1.90 6.52
C MET A 87 -10.84 1.00 6.29
N ILE A 88 -10.67 -0.33 6.39
CA ILE A 88 -11.79 -1.26 6.20
C ILE A 88 -12.85 -1.16 7.30
N GLU A 89 -12.53 -0.70 8.51
CA GLU A 89 -13.50 -0.43 9.57
C GLU A 89 -14.57 0.57 9.14
N ARG A 90 -14.19 1.53 8.29
CA ARG A 90 -15.09 2.54 7.69
C ARG A 90 -15.56 2.16 6.28
N ASN A 91 -15.39 0.90 5.88
CA ASN A 91 -15.77 0.39 4.56
C ASN A 91 -14.97 0.99 3.39
N TYR A 92 -13.79 1.53 3.64
CA TYR A 92 -12.88 1.94 2.58
C TYR A 92 -11.87 0.84 2.31
N MET A 93 -11.80 0.38 1.08
CA MET A 93 -10.77 -0.55 0.62
C MET A 93 -9.63 0.21 -0.04
N LEU A 94 -8.42 -0.24 0.17
CA LEU A 94 -7.25 0.28 -0.55
C LEU A 94 -6.75 -0.77 -1.54
N THR A 95 -6.15 -0.32 -2.62
CA THR A 95 -5.18 -1.11 -3.39
C THR A 95 -3.79 -0.68 -2.99
N THR A 96 -2.87 -1.62 -2.81
CA THR A 96 -1.49 -1.30 -2.44
C THR A 96 -0.52 -2.11 -3.29
N SER A 97 0.37 -1.43 -3.99
CA SER A 97 1.49 -2.05 -4.68
C SER A 97 2.80 -1.63 -4.04
N ILE A 98 3.66 -2.60 -3.75
CA ILE A 98 4.96 -2.39 -3.12
C ILE A 98 6.05 -2.79 -4.11
N SER A 99 7.10 -1.98 -4.23
CA SER A 99 8.27 -2.32 -5.02
C SER A 99 9.57 -1.91 -4.35
N PHE A 100 10.68 -2.52 -4.76
CA PHE A 100 12.01 -2.21 -4.27
C PHE A 100 12.86 -1.55 -5.35
N GLY A 101 13.65 -0.57 -4.98
CA GLY A 101 14.57 0.10 -5.87
C GLY A 101 15.01 1.46 -5.36
N SER A 102 15.59 2.26 -6.26
CA SER A 102 15.98 3.63 -5.94
C SER A 102 14.76 4.48 -5.58
N PHE A 103 14.93 5.29 -4.55
CA PHE A 103 13.95 6.27 -4.12
C PHE A 103 14.66 7.50 -3.59
N ASP A 104 14.16 8.67 -3.97
CA ASP A 104 14.66 9.95 -3.51
C ASP A 104 13.47 10.80 -3.06
N TYR A 105 13.59 11.36 -1.87
CA TYR A 105 12.66 12.32 -1.30
C TYR A 105 13.43 13.54 -0.85
N GLN A 106 13.07 14.70 -1.36
CA GLN A 106 13.61 15.98 -0.94
C GLN A 106 12.50 16.81 -0.33
N GLY A 107 12.61 17.05 0.97
CA GLY A 107 11.55 17.70 1.76
C GLY A 107 11.27 19.13 1.35
N LYS A 108 12.26 19.79 0.76
CA LYS A 108 12.13 21.18 0.33
C LYS A 108 12.97 21.43 -0.93
N ILE A 109 12.29 21.72 -2.03
CA ILE A 109 12.90 22.38 -3.19
C ILE A 109 12.29 23.77 -3.31
N GLU A 110 13.11 24.80 -3.21
CA GLU A 110 12.69 26.17 -3.41
C GLU A 110 12.95 26.59 -4.87
N PHE A 111 11.92 27.05 -5.54
CA PHE A 111 12.01 27.61 -6.87
C PHE A 111 11.15 28.87 -6.94
N GLN A 112 11.78 30.03 -7.07
CA GLN A 112 11.11 31.35 -7.13
C GLN A 112 10.10 31.58 -5.97
N GLY A 113 10.47 31.15 -4.74
CA GLY A 113 9.63 31.31 -3.57
C GLY A 113 8.50 30.26 -3.43
N ILE A 114 8.50 29.22 -4.28
CA ILE A 114 7.58 28.10 -4.19
C ILE A 114 8.30 26.90 -3.58
N GLU A 115 7.88 26.53 -2.38
CA GLU A 115 8.38 25.30 -1.74
C GLU A 115 7.62 24.09 -2.27
N LYS A 116 8.34 23.07 -2.74
CA LYS A 116 7.78 21.81 -3.23
C LYS A 116 8.63 20.64 -2.74
N ASN A 117 7.96 19.53 -2.47
CA ASN A 117 8.63 18.26 -2.23
C ASN A 117 8.91 17.59 -3.58
N ALA A 118 10.12 17.07 -3.76
CA ALA A 118 10.42 16.25 -4.92
C ALA A 118 10.44 14.77 -4.50
N ILE A 119 9.85 13.97 -5.36
CA ILE A 119 9.75 12.51 -5.18
C ILE A 119 10.06 11.88 -6.52
N TYR A 120 11.06 11.02 -6.54
CA TYR A 120 11.40 10.26 -7.74
C TYR A 120 12.14 8.96 -7.40
N GLY A 121 12.33 8.11 -8.39
CA GLY A 121 13.06 6.85 -8.26
C GLY A 121 12.30 5.65 -8.78
N GLY A 122 13.04 4.60 -9.09
CA GLY A 122 12.51 3.40 -9.73
C GLY A 122 11.44 2.69 -8.89
N ALA A 123 11.61 2.62 -7.57
CA ALA A 123 10.65 1.98 -6.69
C ALA A 123 9.30 2.71 -6.68
N TYR A 124 9.31 4.04 -6.63
CA TYR A 124 8.08 4.83 -6.69
C TYR A 124 7.35 4.65 -8.02
N VAL A 125 8.06 4.82 -9.13
CA VAL A 125 7.47 4.69 -10.48
C VAL A 125 6.89 3.29 -10.66
N GLN A 126 7.61 2.25 -10.25
CA GLN A 126 7.17 0.87 -10.41
C GLN A 126 5.94 0.55 -9.56
N SER A 127 5.90 0.98 -8.29
CA SER A 127 4.74 0.75 -7.43
C SER A 127 3.51 1.50 -7.93
N PHE A 128 3.67 2.73 -8.40
CA PHE A 128 2.60 3.50 -9.03
C PHE A 128 2.06 2.83 -10.30
N LEU A 129 2.94 2.51 -11.26
CA LEU A 129 2.54 1.90 -12.53
C LEU A 129 1.90 0.53 -12.32
N ASP A 130 2.41 -0.25 -11.37
CA ASP A 130 1.83 -1.54 -11.04
C ASP A 130 0.43 -1.40 -10.42
N ASN A 131 0.21 -0.42 -9.55
CA ASN A 131 -1.10 -0.17 -8.98
C ASN A 131 -2.13 0.22 -10.05
N GLU A 132 -1.74 1.12 -10.97
CA GLU A 132 -2.63 1.67 -12.01
C GLU A 132 -2.87 0.73 -13.20
N MET A 133 -1.80 0.13 -13.71
CA MET A 133 -1.79 -0.57 -15.00
C MET A 133 -1.24 -1.99 -14.94
N GLY A 134 -0.83 -2.48 -13.77
CA GLY A 134 -0.24 -3.81 -13.61
C GLY A 134 -1.16 -4.93 -14.07
N LYS A 135 -0.56 -6.03 -14.51
CA LYS A 135 -1.29 -7.23 -14.93
C LYS A 135 -0.85 -8.43 -14.08
N PRO A 136 -1.80 -9.17 -13.48
CA PRO A 136 -3.24 -8.93 -13.46
C PRO A 136 -3.58 -7.60 -12.75
N LYS A 137 -4.74 -7.01 -13.09
CA LYS A 137 -5.18 -5.77 -12.43
C LYS A 137 -5.36 -6.02 -10.94
N ILE A 138 -4.75 -5.16 -10.12
CA ILE A 138 -4.94 -5.21 -8.67
C ILE A 138 -6.41 -4.96 -8.31
N GLN A 139 -6.91 -5.70 -7.33
CA GLN A 139 -8.31 -5.62 -6.93
C GLN A 139 -8.46 -4.89 -5.59
N PRO A 140 -9.64 -4.28 -5.33
CA PRO A 140 -9.90 -3.60 -4.07
C PRO A 140 -9.56 -4.47 -2.85
N GLY A 141 -8.84 -3.91 -1.90
CA GLY A 141 -8.39 -4.61 -0.70
C GLY A 141 -7.11 -5.44 -0.87
N GLN A 142 -6.59 -5.58 -2.08
CA GLN A 142 -5.35 -6.31 -2.31
C GLN A 142 -4.10 -5.48 -2.01
N CYS A 143 -3.12 -6.15 -1.43
CA CYS A 143 -1.76 -5.66 -1.30
C CYS A 143 -0.82 -6.65 -1.98
N ARG A 144 0.08 -6.16 -2.84
CA ARG A 144 1.05 -7.01 -3.52
C ARG A 144 2.44 -6.39 -3.60
N LEU A 145 3.44 -7.26 -3.61
CA LEU A 145 4.85 -6.94 -3.77
C LEU A 145 5.28 -7.31 -5.19
N VAL A 146 5.83 -6.35 -5.93
CA VAL A 146 6.38 -6.58 -7.26
C VAL A 146 7.70 -7.33 -7.14
N LYS A 147 7.83 -8.47 -7.82
CA LYS A 147 9.03 -9.34 -7.74
C LYS A 147 10.24 -8.79 -8.50
N GLN A 148 10.02 -7.87 -9.43
CA GLN A 148 11.11 -7.26 -10.19
C GLN A 148 12.06 -6.49 -9.26
N ASN A 149 13.37 -6.73 -9.41
CA ASN A 149 14.45 -6.08 -8.64
C ASN A 149 14.42 -6.34 -7.12
N LEU A 150 13.70 -7.36 -6.65
CA LEU A 150 13.74 -7.70 -5.23
C LEU A 150 15.18 -8.06 -4.80
N PRO A 151 15.62 -7.55 -3.66
CA PRO A 151 16.88 -7.98 -3.06
C PRO A 151 16.72 -9.40 -2.51
N GLN A 152 17.81 -9.97 -2.02
CA GLN A 152 17.74 -11.22 -1.27
C GLN A 152 16.92 -11.00 0.02
N LEU A 153 15.91 -11.82 0.21
CA LEU A 153 14.94 -11.75 1.32
C LEU A 153 14.65 -13.15 1.85
N ASP A 154 14.37 -13.22 3.13
CA ASP A 154 13.84 -14.41 3.77
C ASP A 154 12.30 -14.37 3.74
N ILE A 155 11.74 -14.73 2.58
CA ILE A 155 10.29 -14.72 2.35
C ILE A 155 9.58 -15.82 3.14
N GLU A 156 10.23 -16.94 3.42
CA GLU A 156 9.63 -18.07 4.16
C GLU A 156 9.19 -17.65 5.57
N ASN A 157 9.87 -16.66 6.15
CA ASN A 157 9.50 -16.07 7.42
C ASN A 157 8.43 -14.96 7.35
N ILE A 158 7.75 -14.80 6.19
CA ILE A 158 6.62 -13.89 6.01
C ILE A 158 5.41 -14.69 5.51
N PRO A 159 4.78 -15.50 6.38
CA PRO A 159 3.83 -16.55 5.97
C PRO A 159 2.54 -16.04 5.29
N LEU A 160 2.23 -14.75 5.40
CA LEU A 160 1.08 -14.12 4.74
C LEU A 160 1.48 -13.40 3.43
N LEU A 161 2.74 -13.48 3.01
CA LEU A 161 3.24 -12.97 1.74
C LEU A 161 3.55 -14.16 0.82
N VAL A 162 2.65 -14.47 -0.10
CA VAL A 162 2.72 -15.69 -0.91
C VAL A 162 2.53 -15.42 -2.40
N GLU A 163 3.06 -16.31 -3.23
CA GLU A 163 2.77 -16.34 -4.67
C GLU A 163 1.33 -16.80 -4.92
N ARG A 164 0.73 -16.33 -5.99
CA ARG A 164 -0.67 -16.60 -6.31
C ARG A 164 -0.82 -17.16 -7.72
N GLY A 165 -1.13 -18.45 -7.80
CA GLY A 165 -1.44 -19.10 -9.07
C GLY A 165 -0.32 -18.92 -10.10
N ASN A 166 -0.67 -18.43 -11.30
CA ASN A 166 0.26 -18.22 -12.39
C ASN A 166 0.83 -16.79 -12.45
N ASP A 167 0.63 -15.99 -11.41
CA ASP A 167 1.20 -14.65 -11.35
C ASP A 167 2.67 -14.70 -10.92
N ILE A 168 3.54 -14.74 -11.90
CA ILE A 168 5.00 -14.78 -11.70
C ILE A 168 5.61 -13.43 -11.35
N GLN A 169 4.83 -12.35 -11.47
CA GLN A 169 5.33 -10.98 -11.30
C GLN A 169 5.15 -10.46 -9.88
N HIS A 170 4.25 -11.06 -9.10
CA HIS A 170 3.88 -10.53 -7.79
C HIS A 170 3.87 -11.61 -6.71
N MET A 171 4.00 -11.12 -5.46
CA MET A 171 3.61 -11.83 -4.25
C MET A 171 2.48 -11.03 -3.59
N TYR A 172 1.51 -11.73 -3.03
CA TYR A 172 0.32 -11.12 -2.43
C TYR A 172 0.43 -11.17 -0.91
N TYR A 173 0.18 -10.01 -0.26
CA TYR A 173 0.19 -9.88 1.18
C TYR A 173 -1.23 -9.87 1.73
N TYR A 174 -1.58 -10.91 2.48
CA TYR A 174 -2.91 -11.10 3.06
C TYR A 174 -3.00 -10.42 4.42
N TRP A 175 -2.95 -9.10 4.42
CA TRP A 175 -2.85 -8.23 5.59
C TRP A 175 -4.00 -8.39 6.61
N HIS A 176 -5.16 -8.88 6.21
CA HIS A 176 -6.36 -9.08 7.03
C HIS A 176 -6.39 -10.45 7.73
N LEU A 177 -5.64 -11.43 7.26
CA LEU A 177 -5.53 -12.76 7.86
C LEU A 177 -4.49 -12.78 8.98
N GLU A 178 -4.67 -13.73 9.90
CA GLU A 178 -3.67 -14.02 10.94
C GLU A 178 -3.03 -15.40 10.71
N ASN A 179 -3.69 -16.30 9.98
CA ASN A 179 -3.22 -17.66 9.74
C ASN A 179 -3.09 -17.94 8.24
N PRO A 180 -1.93 -18.36 7.73
CA PRO A 180 -1.74 -18.69 6.32
C PRO A 180 -2.66 -19.81 5.80
N LYS A 181 -3.13 -20.71 6.67
CA LYS A 181 -4.06 -21.81 6.30
C LYS A 181 -5.41 -21.28 5.82
N GLU A 182 -5.75 -20.05 6.16
CA GLU A 182 -7.01 -19.40 5.76
C GLU A 182 -6.97 -18.83 4.34
N ILE A 183 -5.77 -18.69 3.74
CA ILE A 183 -5.59 -18.04 2.44
C ILE A 183 -6.46 -18.69 1.35
N GLN A 184 -6.46 -20.03 1.24
CA GLN A 184 -7.23 -20.69 0.19
C GLN A 184 -8.74 -20.48 0.34
N ASN A 185 -9.24 -20.55 1.57
CA ASN A 185 -10.66 -20.30 1.84
C ASN A 185 -11.02 -18.83 1.57
N PHE A 186 -10.18 -17.91 2.02
CA PHE A 186 -10.36 -16.48 1.72
C PHE A 186 -10.39 -16.21 0.22
N GLU A 187 -9.44 -16.75 -0.53
CA GLU A 187 -9.36 -16.58 -1.98
C GLU A 187 -10.64 -17.03 -2.70
N LYS A 188 -11.21 -18.15 -2.27
CA LYS A 188 -12.48 -18.63 -2.80
C LYS A 188 -13.61 -17.66 -2.46
N ASN A 189 -13.76 -17.32 -1.18
CA ASN A 189 -14.82 -16.41 -0.71
C ASN A 189 -14.71 -15.04 -1.37
N TYR A 190 -13.51 -14.48 -1.48
CA TYR A 190 -13.28 -13.19 -2.12
C TYR A 190 -13.65 -13.22 -3.60
N ARG A 191 -13.34 -14.31 -4.32
CA ARG A 191 -13.72 -14.48 -5.73
C ARG A 191 -15.23 -14.61 -5.89
N ASP A 192 -15.86 -15.40 -5.03
CA ASP A 192 -17.31 -15.61 -5.04
C ASP A 192 -18.05 -14.28 -4.71
N SER A 193 -17.49 -13.48 -3.82
CA SER A 193 -18.03 -12.18 -3.43
C SER A 193 -17.90 -11.10 -4.52
N TYR A 194 -17.12 -11.35 -5.55
CA TYR A 194 -16.96 -10.44 -6.69
C TYR A 194 -18.30 -10.15 -7.40
N SER A 195 -19.18 -11.14 -7.45
CA SER A 195 -20.53 -11.00 -7.99
C SER A 195 -21.39 -10.00 -7.20
N LEU A 196 -21.09 -9.82 -5.92
CA LEU A 196 -21.75 -8.88 -5.01
C LEU A 196 -21.10 -7.49 -5.00
N LYS A 197 -20.16 -7.26 -5.90
CA LYS A 197 -19.42 -6.00 -6.08
C LYS A 197 -18.74 -5.56 -4.76
N TYR A 198 -18.69 -4.25 -4.56
CA TYR A 198 -17.95 -3.60 -3.48
C TYR A 198 -18.35 -4.10 -2.07
N ALA A 199 -19.65 -4.24 -1.80
CA ALA A 199 -20.15 -4.68 -0.49
C ALA A 199 -19.72 -6.12 -0.14
N GLY A 200 -19.75 -7.03 -1.12
CA GLY A 200 -19.29 -8.41 -0.91
C GLY A 200 -17.80 -8.49 -0.59
N MET A 201 -16.97 -7.72 -1.29
CA MET A 201 -15.53 -7.66 -1.04
C MET A 201 -15.20 -7.10 0.34
N ILE A 202 -15.89 -6.05 0.78
CA ILE A 202 -15.75 -5.50 2.15
C ILE A 202 -16.04 -6.59 3.19
N ASN A 203 -17.14 -7.31 3.03
CA ASN A 203 -17.52 -8.37 3.97
C ASN A 203 -16.47 -9.48 4.03
N ALA A 204 -15.93 -9.90 2.88
CA ALA A 204 -14.88 -10.91 2.82
C ALA A 204 -13.56 -10.45 3.47
N LEU A 205 -13.26 -9.15 3.46
CA LEU A 205 -12.06 -8.59 4.10
C LEU A 205 -12.21 -8.35 5.60
N LYS A 206 -13.46 -8.33 6.12
CA LYS A 206 -13.76 -8.16 7.53
C LYS A 206 -13.94 -9.48 8.28
N SER A 207 -14.17 -10.57 7.55
CA SER A 207 -14.32 -11.93 8.11
C SER A 207 -12.95 -12.52 8.50
#